data_759f4677184ac4241dbbac880853a629
#
_entry.id   759f4677184ac4241dbbac880853a629
#
_cell.length_a   1.000
_cell.length_b   1.000
_cell.length_c   1.000
_cell.angle_alpha   90.00
_cell.angle_beta   90.00
_cell.angle_gamma   90.00
#
_symmetry.space_group_name_H-M   'P 1'
#
loop_
_entity.id
_entity.type
_entity.pdbx_description
1 polymer ?
#
loop_
_entity_poly.entity_id
_entity_poly.type
_entity_poly.pdbx_seq_one_letter_code
_entity_poly.pdbx_strand_id
1 'polypeptide(L)'
;MMARVTFAHALRSEAARLRRSPLVWRHAVLATVLGGLAGAYFAFSAWDSLMGTDAFFQLLGAGAPLLAGISCGLAADAEQRAGEAANLLGVSSRRSALAAKIVALLGLGLAAAAWAAVLFCAALALAGRPMPELPALALAVLGIALGSACSYAIFLIVALKWGRNASIGLGALGFIAAMALLGGLANGLVTGTFSGALGAEAAALVPFAWPSRLATLPLEASIASAMGAAGQARALASAWTTVALACVVATAVVAAAVLACANRFEGRRGGE
;
A
#
# COMPACT_ATOMS: atom_id res chain seq x y z
N MET A 1 13.01 -23.80 -30.28
CA MET A 1 12.96 -22.36 -30.00
C MET A 1 12.06 -22.15 -28.80
N MET A 2 12.59 -21.90 -27.60
CA MET A 2 11.73 -21.60 -26.42
C MET A 2 11.10 -20.21 -26.65
N ALA A 3 9.78 -20.12 -26.63
CA ALA A 3 9.06 -18.87 -26.71
C ALA A 3 9.47 -17.97 -25.53
N ARG A 4 9.94 -16.74 -25.81
CA ARG A 4 10.27 -15.77 -24.75
C ARG A 4 9.00 -15.45 -23.97
N VAL A 5 8.99 -15.74 -22.67
CA VAL A 5 7.88 -15.36 -21.79
C VAL A 5 7.83 -13.83 -21.72
N THR A 6 6.76 -13.23 -22.25
CA THR A 6 6.53 -11.80 -22.16
C THR A 6 6.02 -11.43 -20.75
N PHE A 7 6.20 -10.16 -20.36
CA PHE A 7 5.67 -9.66 -19.09
C PHE A 7 4.16 -9.89 -18.94
N ALA A 8 3.39 -9.69 -20.03
CA ALA A 8 1.94 -9.91 -20.02
C ALA A 8 1.57 -11.38 -19.75
N HIS A 9 2.31 -12.35 -20.29
CA HIS A 9 2.10 -13.75 -19.99
C HIS A 9 2.45 -14.08 -18.53
N ALA A 10 3.56 -13.55 -18.02
CA ALA A 10 3.95 -13.72 -16.63
C ALA A 10 2.88 -13.13 -15.68
N LEU A 11 2.37 -11.94 -15.97
CA LEU A 11 1.34 -11.29 -15.15
C LEU A 11 0.01 -12.07 -15.16
N ARG A 12 -0.43 -12.58 -16.31
CA ARG A 12 -1.62 -13.45 -16.40
C ARG A 12 -1.45 -14.73 -15.58
N SER A 13 -0.29 -15.34 -15.64
CA SER A 13 0.04 -16.54 -14.84
C SER A 13 0.00 -16.23 -13.35
N GLU A 14 0.61 -15.12 -12.90
CA GLU A 14 0.57 -14.69 -11.50
C GLU A 14 -0.86 -14.37 -11.04
N ALA A 15 -1.64 -13.66 -11.85
CA ALA A 15 -3.04 -13.36 -11.55
C ALA A 15 -3.90 -14.65 -11.43
N ALA A 16 -3.68 -15.65 -12.29
CA ALA A 16 -4.38 -16.93 -12.23
C ALA A 16 -4.01 -17.71 -10.96
N ARG A 17 -2.73 -17.71 -10.56
CA ARG A 17 -2.26 -18.32 -9.31
C ARG A 17 -2.82 -17.59 -8.08
N LEU A 18 -2.81 -16.27 -8.11
CA LEU A 18 -3.29 -15.43 -7.02
C LEU A 18 -4.78 -15.65 -6.73
N ARG A 19 -5.61 -15.76 -7.79
CA ARG A 19 -7.06 -16.05 -7.64
C ARG A 19 -7.37 -17.33 -6.85
N ARG A 20 -6.48 -18.32 -6.88
CA ARG A 20 -6.61 -19.59 -6.16
C ARG A 20 -5.89 -19.57 -4.82
N SER A 21 -5.20 -18.47 -4.49
CA SER A 21 -4.43 -18.34 -3.26
C SER A 21 -5.33 -17.93 -2.09
N PRO A 22 -5.12 -18.51 -0.90
CA PRO A 22 -5.78 -18.05 0.33
C PRO A 22 -5.45 -16.59 0.66
N LEU A 23 -4.44 -16.01 0.01
CA LEU A 23 -4.05 -14.62 0.19
C LEU A 23 -5.15 -13.65 -0.22
N VAL A 24 -5.87 -13.93 -1.31
CA VAL A 24 -7.01 -13.10 -1.78
C VAL A 24 -8.11 -13.05 -0.73
N TRP A 25 -8.48 -14.20 -0.18
CA TRP A 25 -9.50 -14.27 0.85
C TRP A 25 -9.10 -13.50 2.13
N ARG A 26 -7.85 -13.65 2.55
CA ARG A 26 -7.32 -12.90 3.72
C ARG A 26 -7.41 -11.39 3.52
N HIS A 27 -7.05 -10.89 2.34
CA HIS A 27 -7.17 -9.47 2.00
C HIS A 27 -8.63 -9.03 1.99
N ALA A 28 -9.52 -9.82 1.39
CA ALA A 28 -10.94 -9.51 1.33
C ALA A 28 -11.57 -9.43 2.73
N VAL A 29 -11.28 -10.40 3.60
CA VAL A 29 -11.78 -10.42 4.99
C VAL A 29 -11.24 -9.21 5.77
N LEU A 30 -9.91 -8.98 5.71
CA LEU A 30 -9.30 -7.86 6.44
C LEU A 30 -9.86 -6.52 5.97
N ALA A 31 -9.97 -6.31 4.66
CA ALA A 31 -10.52 -5.09 4.09
C ALA A 31 -12.00 -4.89 4.47
N THR A 32 -12.78 -5.98 4.48
CA THR A 32 -14.20 -5.94 4.90
C THR A 32 -14.32 -5.58 6.38
N VAL A 33 -13.50 -6.18 7.23
CA VAL A 33 -13.51 -5.89 8.67
C VAL A 33 -13.08 -4.45 8.93
N LEU A 34 -11.96 -4.01 8.36
CA LEU A 34 -11.44 -2.65 8.58
C LEU A 34 -12.39 -1.58 8.02
N GLY A 35 -12.81 -1.72 6.76
CA GLY A 35 -13.70 -0.75 6.12
C GLY A 35 -15.09 -0.74 6.76
N GLY A 36 -15.65 -1.92 7.04
CA GLY A 36 -16.97 -2.06 7.64
C GLY A 36 -17.02 -1.54 9.08
N LEU A 37 -16.08 -1.94 9.94
CA LEU A 37 -16.08 -1.50 11.34
C LEU A 37 -15.76 0.00 11.47
N ALA A 38 -14.75 0.50 10.74
CA ALA A 38 -14.45 1.93 10.77
C ALA A 38 -15.59 2.76 10.19
N GLY A 39 -16.17 2.32 9.07
CA GLY A 39 -17.32 2.97 8.47
C GLY A 39 -18.53 3.00 9.42
N ALA A 40 -18.87 1.89 10.04
CA ALA A 40 -19.93 1.83 11.03
C ALA A 40 -19.65 2.73 12.24
N TYR A 41 -18.41 2.71 12.74
CA TYR A 41 -18.02 3.57 13.85
C TYR A 41 -18.24 5.06 13.53
N PHE A 42 -17.73 5.56 12.39
CA PHE A 42 -17.87 6.97 12.04
C PHE A 42 -19.28 7.34 11.56
N ALA A 43 -20.06 6.39 11.06
CA ALA A 43 -21.47 6.59 10.73
C ALA A 43 -22.32 6.94 11.97
N PHE A 44 -22.04 6.28 13.11
CA PHE A 44 -22.85 6.42 14.32
C PHE A 44 -22.18 7.20 15.46
N SER A 45 -20.91 7.57 15.31
CA SER A 45 -20.19 8.37 16.31
C SER A 45 -20.54 9.85 16.24
N ALA A 46 -20.23 10.59 17.31
CA ALA A 46 -20.32 12.05 17.36
C ALA A 46 -19.16 12.77 16.64
N TRP A 47 -18.14 12.04 16.19
CA TRP A 47 -16.99 12.62 15.51
C TRP A 47 -17.34 13.19 14.16
N ASP A 48 -16.61 14.20 13.72
CA ASP A 48 -16.71 14.74 12.37
C ASP A 48 -16.31 13.66 11.35
N SER A 49 -17.15 13.41 10.37
CA SER A 49 -16.95 12.32 9.40
C SER A 49 -15.90 12.63 8.35
N LEU A 50 -15.64 13.91 8.05
CA LEU A 50 -14.58 14.31 7.12
C LEU A 50 -13.21 14.05 7.76
N MET A 51 -13.03 14.47 9.03
CA MET A 51 -11.83 14.16 9.81
C MET A 51 -11.72 12.66 10.10
N GLY A 52 -12.85 11.97 10.29
CA GLY A 52 -12.90 10.52 10.42
C GLY A 52 -12.44 9.80 9.16
N THR A 53 -12.77 10.34 7.98
CA THR A 53 -12.28 9.81 6.70
C THR A 53 -10.77 9.97 6.58
N ASP A 54 -10.24 11.12 6.94
CA ASP A 54 -8.79 11.35 6.96
C ASP A 54 -8.09 10.37 7.90
N ALA A 55 -8.56 10.22 9.14
CA ALA A 55 -8.01 9.29 10.12
C ALA A 55 -8.07 7.82 9.64
N PHE A 56 -9.15 7.41 8.98
CA PHE A 56 -9.27 6.08 8.40
C PHE A 56 -8.22 5.82 7.32
N PHE A 57 -8.07 6.73 6.37
CA PHE A 57 -7.06 6.59 5.31
C PHE A 57 -5.63 6.71 5.84
N GLN A 58 -5.41 7.51 6.87
CA GLN A 58 -4.15 7.60 7.60
C GLN A 58 -3.74 6.23 8.17
N LEU A 59 -4.66 5.56 8.87
CA LEU A 59 -4.44 4.24 9.45
C LEU A 59 -4.28 3.16 8.38
N LEU A 60 -5.12 3.20 7.34
CA LEU A 60 -5.07 2.25 6.23
C LEU A 60 -3.72 2.34 5.50
N GLY A 61 -3.24 3.56 5.25
CA GLY A 61 -1.93 3.80 4.65
C GLY A 61 -0.77 3.40 5.56
N ALA A 62 -0.84 3.70 6.86
CA ALA A 62 0.18 3.29 7.82
C ALA A 62 0.27 1.76 7.95
N GLY A 63 -0.85 1.05 7.80
CA GLY A 63 -0.89 -0.42 7.79
C GLY A 63 -0.34 -1.07 6.51
N ALA A 64 -0.21 -0.30 5.43
CA ALA A 64 0.19 -0.84 4.13
C ALA A 64 1.58 -1.53 4.12
N PRO A 65 2.64 -1.01 4.79
CA PRO A 65 3.91 -1.72 4.89
C PRO A 65 3.79 -3.10 5.56
N LEU A 66 3.01 -3.21 6.64
CA LEU A 66 2.77 -4.49 7.31
C LEU A 66 2.07 -5.48 6.38
N LEU A 67 1.02 -5.03 5.70
CA LEU A 67 0.29 -5.85 4.73
C LEU A 67 1.18 -6.29 3.57
N ALA A 68 2.03 -5.40 3.05
CA ALA A 68 3.01 -5.73 2.02
C ALA A 68 4.01 -6.78 2.50
N GLY A 69 4.54 -6.65 3.73
CA GLY A 69 5.45 -7.61 4.35
C GLY A 69 4.83 -9.00 4.49
N ILE A 70 3.58 -9.08 4.97
CA ILE A 70 2.82 -10.33 5.09
C ILE A 70 2.57 -10.94 3.70
N SER A 71 2.13 -10.13 2.73
CA SER A 71 1.79 -10.58 1.38
C SER A 71 3.01 -11.13 0.64
N CYS A 72 4.12 -10.41 0.66
CA CYS A 72 5.38 -10.83 0.06
C CYS A 72 5.94 -12.08 0.76
N GLY A 73 5.88 -12.12 2.09
CA GLY A 73 6.34 -13.27 2.87
C GLY A 73 5.56 -14.53 2.55
N LEU A 74 4.23 -14.47 2.52
CA LEU A 74 3.38 -15.61 2.19
C LEU A 74 3.50 -16.04 0.72
N ALA A 75 3.66 -15.08 -0.19
CA ALA A 75 3.86 -15.38 -1.61
C ALA A 75 5.20 -16.09 -1.86
N ALA A 76 6.28 -15.64 -1.20
CA ALA A 76 7.59 -16.29 -1.29
C ALA A 76 7.58 -17.71 -0.68
N ASP A 77 6.91 -17.89 0.46
CA ASP A 77 6.75 -19.18 1.12
C ASP A 77 5.96 -20.18 0.25
N ALA A 78 4.93 -19.70 -0.46
CA ALA A 78 4.18 -20.51 -1.42
C ALA A 78 5.05 -20.96 -2.61
N GLU A 79 5.91 -20.08 -3.15
CA GLU A 79 6.87 -20.44 -4.21
C GLU A 79 7.89 -21.48 -3.75
N GLN A 80 8.39 -21.33 -2.52
CA GLN A 80 9.35 -22.28 -1.97
C GLN A 80 8.72 -23.68 -1.83
N ARG A 81 7.49 -23.77 -1.36
CA ARG A 81 6.76 -25.05 -1.23
C ARG A 81 6.37 -25.68 -2.56
N ALA A 82 6.15 -24.86 -3.60
CA ALA A 82 5.75 -25.33 -4.93
C ALA A 82 6.91 -25.89 -5.78
N GLY A 83 8.10 -26.08 -5.21
CA GLY A 83 9.25 -26.64 -5.87
C GLY A 83 10.46 -25.70 -5.88
N GLU A 84 10.89 -25.26 -4.70
CA GLU A 84 12.12 -24.49 -4.48
C GLU A 84 12.23 -23.24 -5.40
N ALA A 85 11.12 -22.51 -5.55
CA ALA A 85 11.01 -21.35 -6.43
C ALA A 85 11.20 -21.66 -7.94
N ALA A 86 10.99 -22.91 -8.38
CA ALA A 86 11.15 -23.32 -9.79
C ALA A 86 10.34 -22.44 -10.74
N ASN A 87 9.16 -21.98 -10.34
CA ASN A 87 8.32 -21.09 -11.13
C ASN A 87 8.95 -19.70 -11.38
N LEU A 88 9.84 -19.26 -10.48
CA LEU A 88 10.56 -17.99 -10.60
C LEU A 88 11.94 -18.19 -11.26
N LEU A 89 12.60 -19.32 -10.98
CA LEU A 89 13.97 -19.60 -11.42
C LEU A 89 14.02 -20.32 -12.76
N GLY A 90 13.01 -21.17 -13.06
CA GLY A 90 12.95 -21.99 -14.27
C GLY A 90 12.41 -21.29 -15.51
N VAL A 91 12.06 -19.99 -15.43
CA VAL A 91 11.52 -19.23 -16.56
C VAL A 91 12.61 -18.56 -17.38
N SER A 92 12.34 -18.35 -18.68
CA SER A 92 13.28 -17.71 -19.61
C SER A 92 13.62 -16.25 -19.28
N SER A 93 12.79 -15.56 -18.45
CA SER A 93 13.01 -14.19 -17.98
C SER A 93 12.61 -14.06 -16.51
N ARG A 94 13.59 -14.21 -15.62
CA ARG A 94 13.42 -14.01 -14.17
C ARG A 94 12.96 -12.59 -13.82
N ARG A 95 13.44 -11.58 -14.58
CA ARG A 95 13.04 -10.18 -14.43
C ARG A 95 11.54 -9.99 -14.66
N SER A 96 11.01 -10.56 -15.75
CA SER A 96 9.58 -10.46 -16.07
C SER A 96 8.72 -11.19 -15.05
N ALA A 97 9.15 -12.34 -14.56
CA ALA A 97 8.44 -13.09 -13.52
C ALA A 97 8.41 -12.35 -12.20
N LEU A 98 9.54 -11.80 -11.76
CA LEU A 98 9.64 -11.02 -10.52
C LEU A 98 8.81 -9.73 -10.59
N ALA A 99 8.91 -8.97 -11.69
CA ALA A 99 8.12 -7.78 -11.92
C ALA A 99 6.62 -8.09 -11.92
N ALA A 100 6.21 -9.17 -12.60
CA ALA A 100 4.82 -9.61 -12.65
C ALA A 100 4.29 -9.96 -11.25
N LYS A 101 5.09 -10.62 -10.42
CA LYS A 101 4.73 -10.95 -9.05
C LYS A 101 4.56 -9.70 -8.18
N ILE A 102 5.49 -8.74 -8.26
CA ILE A 102 5.38 -7.45 -7.55
C ILE A 102 4.09 -6.73 -7.96
N VAL A 103 3.82 -6.60 -9.26
CA VAL A 103 2.63 -5.94 -9.78
C VAL A 103 1.34 -6.66 -9.37
N ALA A 104 1.32 -7.99 -9.39
CA ALA A 104 0.15 -8.77 -8.96
C ALA A 104 -0.15 -8.59 -7.47
N LEU A 105 0.87 -8.61 -6.60
CA LEU A 105 0.72 -8.40 -5.15
C LEU A 105 0.31 -6.96 -4.83
N LEU A 106 0.90 -5.97 -5.50
CA LEU A 106 0.51 -4.56 -5.38
C LEU A 106 -0.93 -4.35 -5.83
N GLY A 107 -1.34 -4.99 -6.94
CA GLY A 107 -2.72 -4.97 -7.43
C GLY A 107 -3.71 -5.57 -6.44
N LEU A 108 -3.32 -6.63 -5.73
CA LEU A 108 -4.13 -7.20 -4.65
C LEU A 108 -4.27 -6.22 -3.48
N GLY A 109 -3.18 -5.56 -3.08
CA GLY A 109 -3.20 -4.52 -2.04
C GLY A 109 -4.09 -3.34 -2.42
N LEU A 110 -3.99 -2.87 -3.68
CA LEU A 110 -4.86 -1.82 -4.22
C LEU A 110 -6.34 -2.23 -4.18
N ALA A 111 -6.67 -3.45 -4.62
CA ALA A 111 -8.04 -3.96 -4.59
C ALA A 111 -8.59 -4.05 -3.15
N ALA A 112 -7.77 -4.46 -2.19
CA ALA A 112 -8.14 -4.50 -0.78
C ALA A 112 -8.38 -3.10 -0.21
N ALA A 113 -7.49 -2.14 -0.50
CA ALA A 113 -7.64 -0.74 -0.06
C ALA A 113 -8.90 -0.10 -0.68
N ALA A 114 -9.15 -0.33 -1.97
CA ALA A 114 -10.35 0.14 -2.64
C ALA A 114 -11.62 -0.46 -2.04
N TRP A 115 -11.63 -1.76 -1.74
CA TRP A 115 -12.76 -2.44 -1.11
C TRP A 115 -13.03 -1.90 0.29
N ALA A 116 -12.00 -1.71 1.12
CA ALA A 116 -12.13 -1.11 2.44
C ALA A 116 -12.70 0.32 2.35
N ALA A 117 -12.21 1.14 1.41
CA ALA A 117 -12.69 2.49 1.17
C ALA A 117 -14.17 2.50 0.74
N VAL A 118 -14.56 1.60 -0.17
CA VAL A 118 -15.96 1.46 -0.61
C VAL A 118 -16.89 1.15 0.56
N LEU A 119 -16.52 0.19 1.42
CA LEU A 119 -17.34 -0.18 2.57
C LEU A 119 -17.42 0.95 3.60
N PHE A 120 -16.30 1.64 3.85
CA PHE A 120 -16.25 2.80 4.71
C PHE A 120 -17.18 3.91 4.20
N CYS A 121 -17.03 4.30 2.94
CA CYS A 121 -17.86 5.34 2.32
C CYS A 121 -19.34 4.94 2.23
N ALA A 122 -19.64 3.68 1.94
CA ALA A 122 -21.00 3.18 1.89
C ALA A 122 -21.70 3.31 3.26
N ALA A 123 -21.01 2.99 4.36
CA ALA A 123 -21.54 3.15 5.70
C ALA A 123 -21.84 4.62 6.02
N LEU A 124 -20.94 5.56 5.68
CA LEU A 124 -21.18 6.99 5.85
C LEU A 124 -22.35 7.49 4.99
N ALA A 125 -22.42 7.08 3.73
CA ALA A 125 -23.49 7.45 2.82
C ALA A 125 -24.87 6.97 3.30
N LEU A 126 -24.95 5.73 3.77
CA LEU A 126 -26.20 5.17 4.33
C LEU A 126 -26.64 5.91 5.60
N ALA A 127 -25.72 6.46 6.36
CA ALA A 127 -26.00 7.27 7.55
C ALA A 127 -26.22 8.77 7.22
N GLY A 128 -26.15 9.19 5.95
CA GLY A 128 -26.30 10.58 5.53
C GLY A 128 -25.15 11.50 6.02
N ARG A 129 -23.97 10.94 6.28
CA ARG A 129 -22.80 11.69 6.79
C ARG A 129 -22.05 12.36 5.65
N PRO A 130 -21.51 13.58 5.84
CA PRO A 130 -20.64 14.22 4.86
C PRO A 130 -19.41 13.38 4.52
N MET A 131 -18.98 13.43 3.27
CA MET A 131 -17.79 12.75 2.77
C MET A 131 -16.96 13.69 1.89
N PRO A 132 -15.63 13.48 1.79
CA PRO A 132 -14.81 14.14 0.79
C PRO A 132 -15.28 13.82 -0.64
N GLU A 133 -14.89 14.66 -1.60
CA GLU A 133 -15.20 14.46 -3.01
C GLU A 133 -14.61 13.13 -3.54
N LEU A 134 -15.33 12.52 -4.47
CA LEU A 134 -14.93 11.25 -5.07
C LEU A 134 -13.52 11.29 -5.70
N PRO A 135 -13.08 12.37 -6.40
CA PRO A 135 -11.71 12.45 -6.90
C PRO A 135 -10.65 12.38 -5.80
N ALA A 136 -10.88 13.03 -4.64
CA ALA A 136 -9.95 12.99 -3.51
C ALA A 136 -9.88 11.57 -2.91
N LEU A 137 -11.01 10.88 -2.76
CA LEU A 137 -11.07 9.49 -2.32
C LEU A 137 -10.34 8.54 -3.28
N ALA A 138 -10.53 8.72 -4.59
CA ALA A 138 -9.83 7.93 -5.60
C ALA A 138 -8.31 8.16 -5.56
N LEU A 139 -7.87 9.42 -5.43
CA LEU A 139 -6.46 9.77 -5.26
C LEU A 139 -5.88 9.18 -3.96
N ALA A 140 -6.65 9.14 -2.88
CA ALA A 140 -6.23 8.54 -1.62
C ALA A 140 -5.96 7.04 -1.79
N VAL A 141 -6.86 6.29 -2.43
CA VAL A 141 -6.69 4.85 -2.70
C VAL A 141 -5.48 4.60 -3.61
N LEU A 142 -5.34 5.38 -4.70
CA LEU A 142 -4.19 5.29 -5.60
C LEU A 142 -2.89 5.69 -4.91
N GLY A 143 -2.94 6.66 -3.99
CA GLY A 143 -1.83 7.09 -3.16
C GLY A 143 -1.29 5.98 -2.27
N ILE A 144 -2.18 5.18 -1.64
CA ILE A 144 -1.77 3.99 -0.88
C ILE A 144 -1.01 3.01 -1.78
N ALA A 145 -1.54 2.72 -2.97
CA ALA A 145 -0.89 1.79 -3.89
C ALA A 145 0.47 2.30 -4.37
N LEU A 146 0.54 3.57 -4.80
CA LEU A 146 1.78 4.20 -5.25
C LEU A 146 2.83 4.20 -4.13
N GLY A 147 2.45 4.64 -2.94
CA GLY A 147 3.33 4.68 -1.76
C GLY A 147 3.84 3.31 -1.34
N SER A 148 3.05 2.26 -1.59
CA SER A 148 3.41 0.89 -1.23
C SER A 148 4.35 0.21 -2.24
N ALA A 149 4.47 0.71 -3.47
CA ALA A 149 5.18 0.03 -4.55
C ALA A 149 6.66 -0.27 -4.21
N CYS A 150 7.35 0.69 -3.59
CA CYS A 150 8.72 0.52 -3.11
C CYS A 150 8.81 -0.62 -2.06
N SER A 151 7.88 -0.63 -1.10
CA SER A 151 7.82 -1.65 -0.05
C SER A 151 7.58 -3.05 -0.62
N TYR A 152 6.67 -3.23 -1.57
CA TYR A 152 6.45 -4.51 -2.24
C TYR A 152 7.70 -5.00 -2.96
N ALA A 153 8.43 -4.12 -3.65
CA ALA A 153 9.67 -4.49 -4.34
C ALA A 153 10.76 -4.96 -3.36
N ILE A 154 10.98 -4.22 -2.27
CA ILE A 154 11.98 -4.57 -1.25
C ILE A 154 11.56 -5.83 -0.50
N PHE A 155 10.33 -5.91 -0.01
CA PHE A 155 9.88 -6.99 0.85
C PHE A 155 9.81 -8.33 0.13
N LEU A 156 9.50 -8.34 -1.18
CA LEU A 156 9.54 -9.57 -1.95
C LEU A 156 10.97 -10.13 -2.04
N ILE A 157 11.97 -9.28 -2.29
CA ILE A 157 13.38 -9.71 -2.29
C ILE A 157 13.82 -10.19 -0.91
N VAL A 158 13.44 -9.46 0.14
CA VAL A 158 13.71 -9.86 1.54
C VAL A 158 13.09 -11.23 1.82
N ALA A 159 11.83 -11.44 1.42
CA ALA A 159 11.14 -12.72 1.62
C ALA A 159 11.81 -13.88 0.86
N LEU A 160 12.21 -13.64 -0.40
CA LEU A 160 12.87 -14.66 -1.21
C LEU A 160 14.26 -15.00 -0.68
N LYS A 161 15.01 -14.03 -0.14
CA LYS A 161 16.39 -14.22 0.33
C LYS A 161 16.45 -14.69 1.78
N TRP A 162 15.68 -14.11 2.68
CA TRP A 162 15.75 -14.36 4.13
C TRP A 162 14.49 -15.00 4.71
N GLY A 163 13.50 -15.25 3.86
CA GLY A 163 12.27 -15.97 4.22
C GLY A 163 11.14 -15.07 4.70
N ARG A 164 10.00 -15.74 4.94
CA ARG A 164 8.73 -15.10 5.31
C ARG A 164 8.84 -14.19 6.52
N ASN A 165 9.48 -14.68 7.59
CA ASN A 165 9.52 -13.96 8.86
C ASN A 165 10.31 -12.65 8.78
N ALA A 166 11.38 -12.61 7.99
CA ALA A 166 12.17 -11.40 7.75
C ALA A 166 11.32 -10.32 7.04
N SER A 167 10.53 -10.72 6.04
CA SER A 167 9.63 -9.80 5.34
C SER A 167 8.53 -9.27 6.25
N ILE A 168 7.91 -10.13 7.07
CA ILE A 168 6.87 -9.72 8.03
C ILE A 168 7.46 -8.80 9.10
N GLY A 169 8.64 -9.13 9.64
CA GLY A 169 9.34 -8.30 10.62
C GLY A 169 9.67 -6.91 10.08
N LEU A 170 10.17 -6.82 8.84
CA LEU A 170 10.45 -5.55 8.19
C LEU A 170 9.15 -4.76 7.92
N GLY A 171 8.07 -5.44 7.55
CA GLY A 171 6.75 -4.84 7.41
C GLY A 171 6.21 -4.26 8.72
N ALA A 172 6.41 -4.98 9.84
CA ALA A 172 6.02 -4.51 11.17
C ALA A 172 6.85 -3.28 11.61
N LEU A 173 8.15 -3.29 11.37
CA LEU A 173 9.00 -2.11 11.59
C LEU A 173 8.56 -0.93 10.73
N GLY A 174 8.18 -1.19 9.48
CA GLY A 174 7.63 -0.18 8.57
C GLY A 174 6.33 0.42 9.09
N PHE A 175 5.43 -0.39 9.64
CA PHE A 175 4.21 0.07 10.29
C PHE A 175 4.50 0.98 11.50
N ILE A 176 5.40 0.56 12.39
CA ILE A 176 5.80 1.35 13.57
C ILE A 176 6.41 2.69 13.13
N ALA A 177 7.29 2.68 12.13
CA ALA A 177 7.90 3.89 11.58
C ALA A 177 6.85 4.83 10.95
N ALA A 178 5.91 4.28 10.18
CA ALA A 178 4.80 5.06 9.62
C ALA A 178 3.97 5.72 10.72
N MET A 179 3.60 4.96 11.74
CA MET A 179 2.82 5.48 12.88
C MET A 179 3.56 6.58 13.65
N ALA A 180 4.88 6.42 13.87
CA ALA A 180 5.69 7.43 14.54
C ALA A 180 5.79 8.75 13.75
N LEU A 181 5.78 8.67 12.41
CA LEU A 181 5.89 9.84 11.53
C LEU A 181 4.56 10.57 11.26
N LEU A 182 3.44 9.99 11.65
CA LEU A 182 2.12 10.63 11.49
C LEU A 182 1.87 11.79 12.47
N GLY A 183 2.73 11.97 13.46
CA GLY A 183 2.63 13.08 14.42
C GLY A 183 1.44 12.97 15.38
N GLY A 184 0.83 11.80 15.44
CA GLY A 184 -0.37 11.52 16.23
C GLY A 184 -1.51 11.04 15.33
N LEU A 185 -1.91 9.78 15.54
CA LEU A 185 -3.05 9.20 14.85
C LEU A 185 -4.30 10.02 15.19
N ALA A 186 -5.07 10.34 14.18
CA ALA A 186 -6.32 11.07 14.37
C ALA A 186 -6.17 12.46 15.05
N ASN A 187 -5.01 13.12 14.91
CA ASN A 187 -4.84 14.47 15.46
C ASN A 187 -5.92 15.42 14.94
N GLY A 188 -6.30 15.29 13.67
CA GLY A 188 -7.39 16.05 13.05
C GLY A 188 -8.74 15.86 13.76
N LEU A 189 -9.04 14.63 14.23
CA LEU A 189 -10.27 14.36 14.98
C LEU A 189 -10.34 15.12 16.33
N VAL A 190 -9.19 15.26 16.99
CA VAL A 190 -9.12 15.87 18.33
C VAL A 190 -8.95 17.38 18.25
N THR A 191 -8.11 17.86 17.35
CA THR A 191 -7.71 19.28 17.27
C THR A 191 -8.41 20.06 16.15
N GLY A 192 -9.03 19.36 15.20
CA GLY A 192 -9.58 19.97 13.97
C GLY A 192 -8.49 20.50 13.01
N THR A 193 -7.22 20.13 13.22
CA THR A 193 -6.09 20.60 12.42
C THR A 193 -5.55 19.50 11.52
N PHE A 194 -5.25 19.85 10.26
CA PHE A 194 -4.66 18.92 9.31
C PHE A 194 -3.19 18.64 9.66
N SER A 195 -2.84 17.38 9.78
CA SER A 195 -1.46 16.95 10.07
C SER A 195 -0.59 16.80 8.83
N GLY A 196 -1.21 16.75 7.64
CA GLY A 196 -0.54 16.40 6.40
C GLY A 196 0.57 17.33 5.95
N ALA A 197 0.45 18.64 6.21
CA ALA A 197 1.51 19.59 5.92
C ALA A 197 2.65 19.55 6.95
N LEU A 198 2.37 19.06 8.17
CA LEU A 198 3.37 18.95 9.22
C LEU A 198 4.28 17.74 8.95
N GLY A 199 5.58 17.98 8.77
CA GLY A 199 6.56 16.91 8.55
C GLY A 199 6.55 16.30 7.13
N ALA A 200 5.91 16.96 6.15
CA ALA A 200 5.92 16.47 4.77
C ALA A 200 7.35 16.25 4.22
N GLU A 201 8.29 17.13 4.57
CA GLU A 201 9.70 17.00 4.18
C GLU A 201 10.34 15.75 4.79
N ALA A 202 10.14 15.47 6.06
CA ALA A 202 10.63 14.27 6.72
C ALA A 202 9.95 13.00 6.17
N ALA A 203 8.65 13.06 5.89
CA ALA A 203 7.89 11.96 5.28
C ALA A 203 8.38 11.65 3.86
N ALA A 204 8.84 12.65 3.10
CA ALA A 204 9.40 12.45 1.77
C ALA A 204 10.67 11.59 1.77
N LEU A 205 11.35 11.48 2.91
CA LEU A 205 12.58 10.68 3.05
C LEU A 205 12.32 9.24 3.54
N VAL A 206 11.11 8.94 4.02
CA VAL A 206 10.78 7.65 4.65
C VAL A 206 9.76 6.87 3.82
N PRO A 207 10.18 5.82 3.10
CA PRO A 207 9.29 5.04 2.23
C PRO A 207 8.08 4.44 2.94
N PHE A 208 8.19 4.13 4.21
CA PHE A 208 7.10 3.52 4.99
C PHE A 208 5.96 4.49 5.31
N ALA A 209 6.21 5.81 5.30
CA ALA A 209 5.19 6.82 5.50
C ALA A 209 4.45 7.21 4.21
N TRP A 210 5.00 6.90 3.02
CA TRP A 210 4.41 7.32 1.74
C TRP A 210 2.97 6.85 1.53
N PRO A 211 2.58 5.59 1.84
CA PRO A 211 1.21 5.17 1.60
C PRO A 211 0.20 6.01 2.39
N SER A 212 0.51 6.34 3.64
CA SER A 212 -0.33 7.19 4.48
C SER A 212 -0.35 8.63 3.98
N ARG A 213 0.80 9.23 3.71
CA ARG A 213 0.90 10.62 3.26
C ARG A 213 0.26 10.86 1.91
N LEU A 214 0.47 9.96 0.94
CA LEU A 214 -0.15 10.07 -0.38
C LEU A 214 -1.66 9.83 -0.35
N ALA A 215 -2.18 9.17 0.68
CA ALA A 215 -3.61 9.00 0.89
C ALA A 215 -4.26 10.22 1.56
N THR A 216 -3.64 10.76 2.62
CA THR A 216 -4.27 11.81 3.44
C THR A 216 -4.17 13.20 2.82
N LEU A 217 -3.03 13.57 2.24
CA LEU A 217 -2.83 14.91 1.68
C LEU A 217 -3.90 15.35 0.66
N PRO A 218 -4.37 14.53 -0.30
CA PRO A 218 -5.45 14.93 -1.20
C PRO A 218 -6.81 15.05 -0.50
N LEU A 219 -7.07 14.25 0.54
CA LEU A 219 -8.29 14.34 1.35
C LEU A 219 -8.30 15.64 2.15
N GLU A 220 -7.23 15.93 2.87
CA GLU A 220 -7.06 17.17 3.64
C GLU A 220 -7.14 18.40 2.74
N ALA A 221 -6.56 18.36 1.53
CA ALA A 221 -6.65 19.45 0.57
C ALA A 221 -8.10 19.68 0.09
N SER A 222 -8.86 18.62 -0.17
CA SER A 222 -10.27 18.70 -0.54
C SER A 222 -11.11 19.27 0.61
N ILE A 223 -10.92 18.81 1.83
CA ILE A 223 -11.61 19.29 3.02
C ILE A 223 -11.27 20.76 3.28
N ALA A 224 -9.99 21.15 3.23
CA ALA A 224 -9.56 22.54 3.39
C ALA A 224 -10.16 23.46 2.33
N SER A 225 -10.26 22.99 1.10
CA SER A 225 -10.92 23.74 0.01
C SER A 225 -12.40 23.96 0.29
N ALA A 226 -13.11 22.91 0.73
CA ALA A 226 -14.52 22.99 1.10
C ALA A 226 -14.78 23.93 2.29
N MET A 227 -13.81 24.06 3.21
CA MET A 227 -13.85 25.01 4.34
C MET A 227 -13.45 26.44 3.95
N GLY A 228 -13.13 26.72 2.68
CA GLY A 228 -12.69 28.04 2.22
C GLY A 228 -11.22 28.38 2.52
N ALA A 229 -10.43 27.42 3.02
CA ALA A 229 -9.03 27.60 3.36
C ALA A 229 -8.11 27.37 2.14
N ALA A 230 -8.29 28.13 1.06
CA ALA A 230 -7.59 27.94 -0.22
C ALA A 230 -6.06 27.98 -0.13
N GLY A 231 -5.50 28.76 0.80
CA GLY A 231 -4.06 28.80 1.06
C GLY A 231 -3.53 27.46 1.59
N GLN A 232 -4.24 26.88 2.55
CA GLN A 232 -3.89 25.60 3.15
C GLN A 232 -4.08 24.44 2.14
N ALA A 233 -5.18 24.46 1.37
CA ALA A 233 -5.40 23.47 0.32
C ALA A 233 -4.26 23.45 -0.70
N ARG A 234 -3.74 24.61 -1.12
CA ARG A 234 -2.57 24.70 -2.01
C ARG A 234 -1.29 24.16 -1.38
N ALA A 235 -1.04 24.46 -0.10
CA ALA A 235 0.11 23.95 0.63
C ALA A 235 0.08 22.41 0.71
N LEU A 236 -1.09 21.82 1.03
CA LEU A 236 -1.29 20.38 1.08
C LEU A 236 -1.10 19.71 -0.30
N ALA A 237 -1.61 20.32 -1.36
CA ALA A 237 -1.41 19.84 -2.73
C ALA A 237 0.08 19.90 -3.15
N SER A 238 0.80 20.96 -2.75
CA SER A 238 2.27 21.06 -2.96
C SER A 238 3.02 19.98 -2.20
N ALA A 239 2.68 19.73 -0.94
CA ALA A 239 3.25 18.67 -0.14
C ALA A 239 3.01 17.29 -0.78
N TRP A 240 1.81 17.04 -1.30
CA TRP A 240 1.50 15.81 -2.03
C TRP A 240 2.40 15.60 -3.24
N THR A 241 2.61 16.63 -4.07
CA THR A 241 3.49 16.53 -5.25
C THR A 241 4.93 16.24 -4.86
N THR A 242 5.44 16.82 -3.79
CA THR A 242 6.80 16.59 -3.27
C THR A 242 6.97 15.13 -2.82
N VAL A 243 6.04 14.62 -2.01
CA VAL A 243 6.07 13.23 -1.55
C VAL A 243 5.90 12.24 -2.71
N ALA A 244 4.99 12.54 -3.65
CA ALA A 244 4.76 11.70 -4.82
C ALA A 244 6.00 11.60 -5.71
N LEU A 245 6.68 12.72 -5.95
CA LEU A 245 7.91 12.74 -6.74
C LEU A 245 9.01 11.93 -6.07
N ALA A 246 9.25 12.13 -4.77
CA ALA A 246 10.22 11.35 -4.00
C ALA A 246 9.90 9.85 -4.06
N CYS A 247 8.63 9.49 -3.88
CA CYS A 247 8.14 8.12 -3.96
C CYS A 247 8.40 7.49 -5.34
N VAL A 248 8.04 8.18 -6.42
CA VAL A 248 8.21 7.68 -7.80
C VAL A 248 9.69 7.47 -8.12
N VAL A 249 10.54 8.46 -7.81
CA VAL A 249 11.99 8.37 -8.07
C VAL A 249 12.61 7.21 -7.29
N ALA A 250 12.35 7.13 -6.00
CA ALA A 250 12.91 6.04 -5.17
C ALA A 250 12.37 4.67 -5.59
N THR A 251 11.07 4.57 -5.92
CA THR A 251 10.48 3.32 -6.41
C THR A 251 11.13 2.89 -7.74
N ALA A 252 11.38 3.81 -8.65
CA ALA A 252 12.06 3.52 -9.91
C ALA A 252 13.50 3.02 -9.69
N VAL A 253 14.25 3.65 -8.80
CA VAL A 253 15.62 3.22 -8.42
C VAL A 253 15.61 1.83 -7.79
N VAL A 254 14.72 1.60 -6.82
CA VAL A 254 14.60 0.31 -6.15
C VAL A 254 14.15 -0.78 -7.13
N ALA A 255 13.17 -0.51 -7.98
CA ALA A 255 12.70 -1.46 -8.99
C ALA A 255 13.83 -1.80 -9.97
N ALA A 256 14.60 -0.82 -10.44
CA ALA A 256 15.74 -1.06 -11.31
C ALA A 256 16.81 -1.93 -10.63
N ALA A 257 17.14 -1.65 -9.36
CA ALA A 257 18.10 -2.44 -8.58
C ALA A 257 17.61 -3.89 -8.38
N VAL A 258 16.35 -4.07 -7.99
CA VAL A 258 15.70 -5.37 -7.80
C VAL A 258 15.74 -6.19 -9.10
N LEU A 259 15.37 -5.59 -10.23
CA LEU A 259 15.36 -6.26 -11.52
C LEU A 259 16.79 -6.54 -12.05
N ALA A 260 17.77 -5.69 -11.76
CA ALA A 260 19.17 -5.95 -12.09
C ALA A 260 19.71 -7.15 -11.31
N CYS A 261 19.34 -7.28 -10.03
CA CYS A 261 19.73 -8.41 -9.18
C CYS A 261 18.97 -9.71 -9.49
N ALA A 262 17.84 -9.66 -10.20
CA ALA A 262 16.98 -10.82 -10.45
C ALA A 262 17.71 -11.98 -11.15
N ASN A 263 18.67 -11.70 -12.05
CA ASN A 263 19.44 -12.72 -12.75
C ASN A 263 20.52 -13.39 -11.88
N ARG A 264 20.93 -12.74 -10.78
CA ARG A 264 21.92 -13.26 -9.82
C ARG A 264 21.27 -14.01 -8.67
N PHE A 265 19.92 -14.05 -8.66
CA PHE A 265 19.19 -14.72 -7.59
C PHE A 265 19.31 -16.25 -7.76
N GLU A 266 20.01 -16.88 -6.85
CA GLU A 266 20.03 -18.33 -6.66
C GLU A 266 19.01 -18.68 -5.59
N GLY A 267 18.16 -19.69 -5.85
CA GLY A 267 17.18 -20.16 -4.87
C GLY A 267 17.84 -20.52 -3.55
N ARG A 268 17.10 -20.34 -2.47
CA ARG A 268 17.53 -20.75 -1.13
C ARG A 268 17.75 -22.28 -1.20
N ARG A 269 18.98 -22.74 -1.10
CA ARG A 269 19.25 -24.18 -0.93
C ARG A 269 18.59 -24.59 0.40
N GLY A 270 17.60 -25.46 0.33
CA GLY A 270 16.99 -26.08 1.50
C GLY A 270 18.08 -26.92 2.20
N GLY A 271 18.69 -26.33 3.20
CA GLY A 271 19.73 -26.95 3.98
C GLY A 271 19.81 -26.22 5.32
N GLU A 272 19.48 -27.02 6.35
CA GLU A 272 19.71 -26.84 7.78
C GLU A 272 18.67 -26.04 8.55
#